data_c9ea847ef971d04fabc38c3552fa8b3e
#
_entry.id   c9ea847ef971d04fabc38c3552fa8b3e
#
_cell.length_a   1.000
_cell.length_b   1.000
_cell.length_c   1.000
_cell.angle_alpha   90.00
_cell.angle_beta   90.00
_cell.angle_gamma   90.00
#
_symmetry.space_group_name_H-M   'P 1'
#
loop_
_entity.id
_entity.type
_entity.pdbx_description
1 polymer ?
#
loop_
_entity_poly.entity_id
_entity_poly.type
_entity_poly.pdbx_seq_one_letter_code
_entity_poly.pdbx_strand_id
1 'polypeptide(L)'
;MWAKRGSRPRAPRDRRYEWAYLFGAICPERSTGAAIIMPEVNIEAMEEHLAEISRRVSVGAIALLVLDGAGWHSSPQLKVPDNIVLLPLPPYAPELNPVENVWEFLRANFLSHRVWDTYEAILDACQNAWNKLMEMPERIASLTRRPWARPVTG
;
A
#
# COMPACT_ATOMS: atom_id res chain seq x y z
N MET A 1 -12.83 1.74 3.94
CA MET A 1 -12.62 1.96 5.38
C MET A 1 -11.39 1.23 5.84
N TRP A 2 -10.58 1.94 6.58
CA TRP A 2 -9.39 1.35 7.16
C TRP A 2 -9.74 0.90 8.56
N ALA A 3 -9.90 -0.38 8.75
CA ALA A 3 -10.06 -0.90 10.08
C ALA A 3 -8.69 -1.03 10.73
N LYS A 4 -8.54 -0.52 11.93
CA LYS A 4 -7.34 -0.77 12.71
C LYS A 4 -7.26 -2.26 13.02
N ARG A 5 -6.05 -2.79 13.02
CA ARG A 5 -5.83 -4.16 13.44
C ARG A 5 -6.42 -4.34 14.84
N GLY A 6 -7.26 -5.35 14.99
CA GLY A 6 -7.93 -5.63 16.25
C GLY A 6 -9.22 -4.86 16.50
N SER A 7 -9.57 -3.89 15.66
CA SER A 7 -10.88 -3.27 15.72
C SER A 7 -11.74 -3.76 14.57
N ARG A 8 -12.90 -4.22 14.87
CA ARG A 8 -13.82 -4.77 13.90
C ARG A 8 -15.03 -3.89 13.78
N PRO A 9 -15.35 -3.36 12.57
CA PRO A 9 -16.65 -2.74 12.40
C PRO A 9 -17.70 -3.81 12.66
N ARG A 10 -18.64 -3.52 13.50
CA ARG A 10 -19.72 -4.45 13.75
C ARG A 10 -20.69 -4.44 12.58
N ALA A 11 -20.63 -5.47 11.76
CA ALA A 11 -21.69 -5.80 10.86
C ALA A 11 -22.54 -6.86 11.58
N PRO A 12 -23.75 -6.53 12.04
CA PRO A 12 -24.46 -7.39 12.98
C PRO A 12 -24.86 -8.75 12.44
N ARG A 13 -24.82 -8.98 11.13
CA ARG A 13 -25.40 -10.19 10.56
C ARG A 13 -24.64 -10.83 9.43
N ASP A 14 -23.66 -10.16 8.90
CA ASP A 14 -22.99 -10.70 7.73
C ASP A 14 -21.49 -10.51 7.85
N ARG A 15 -20.81 -11.61 8.11
CA ARG A 15 -19.39 -11.62 8.34
C ARG A 15 -18.56 -11.47 7.06
N ARG A 16 -19.20 -11.49 5.89
CA ARG A 16 -18.54 -11.29 4.63
C ARG A 16 -17.95 -9.88 4.48
N TYR A 17 -18.43 -8.90 5.28
CA TYR A 17 -18.04 -7.50 5.18
C TYR A 17 -16.98 -7.10 6.17
N GLU A 18 -16.32 -8.05 6.79
CA GLU A 18 -15.49 -7.74 7.93
C GLU A 18 -14.28 -6.89 7.58
N TRP A 19 -13.56 -7.21 6.50
CA TRP A 19 -12.30 -6.55 6.23
C TRP A 19 -11.96 -6.51 4.76
N ALA A 20 -11.42 -5.36 4.35
CA ALA A 20 -10.68 -5.22 3.11
C ALA A 20 -9.34 -4.56 3.45
N TYR A 21 -8.28 -5.09 2.89
CA TYR A 21 -6.93 -4.56 3.11
C TYR A 21 -6.38 -4.04 1.80
N LEU A 22 -5.99 -2.78 1.81
CA LEU A 22 -5.36 -2.16 0.65
C LEU A 22 -3.85 -2.22 0.84
N PHE A 23 -3.19 -2.97 -0.03
CA PHE A 23 -1.74 -2.98 -0.14
C PHE A 23 -1.35 -1.96 -1.18
N GLY A 24 -0.46 -1.05 -0.84
CA GLY A 24 -0.04 -0.02 -1.78
C GLY A 24 1.45 0.25 -1.69
N ALA A 25 2.02 0.57 -2.83
CA ALA A 25 3.40 1.01 -2.95
C ALA A 25 3.46 2.22 -3.87
N ILE A 26 4.31 3.16 -3.55
CA ILE A 26 4.50 4.38 -4.33
C ILE A 26 5.96 4.45 -4.79
N CYS A 27 6.14 4.85 -6.03
CA CYS A 27 7.44 5.24 -6.57
C CYS A 27 7.47 6.77 -6.65
N PRO A 28 8.13 7.47 -5.71
CA PRO A 28 8.15 8.94 -5.70
C PRO A 28 8.77 9.54 -6.94
N GLU A 29 9.79 8.89 -7.49
CA GLU A 29 10.48 9.37 -8.70
C GLU A 29 9.55 9.44 -9.91
N ARG A 30 8.68 8.46 -10.05
CA ARG A 30 7.76 8.35 -11.17
C ARG A 30 6.39 8.94 -10.84
N SER A 31 6.16 9.35 -9.60
CA SER A 31 4.88 9.86 -9.09
C SER A 31 3.72 8.92 -9.46
N THR A 32 3.94 7.63 -9.25
CA THR A 32 2.96 6.59 -9.53
C THR A 32 3.08 5.47 -8.50
N GLY A 33 2.18 4.53 -8.56
CA GLY A 33 2.20 3.43 -7.63
C GLY A 33 1.42 2.22 -8.12
N ALA A 34 1.40 1.20 -7.29
CA ALA A 34 0.64 -0.03 -7.52
C ALA A 34 -0.09 -0.40 -6.25
N ALA A 35 -1.29 -0.90 -6.39
CA ALA A 35 -2.08 -1.35 -5.25
C ALA A 35 -2.92 -2.56 -5.60
N ILE A 36 -3.18 -3.37 -4.60
CA ILE A 36 -4.16 -4.46 -4.66
C ILE A 36 -5.01 -4.43 -3.41
N ILE A 37 -6.20 -4.99 -3.51
CA ILE A 37 -7.11 -5.13 -2.36
C ILE A 37 -7.26 -6.61 -2.07
N MET A 38 -7.00 -6.99 -0.83
CA MET A 38 -7.04 -8.39 -0.41
C MET A 38 -7.92 -8.56 0.83
N PRO A 39 -8.54 -9.74 1.00
CA PRO A 39 -9.38 -10.00 2.18
C PRO A 39 -8.55 -10.28 3.44
N GLU A 40 -7.29 -10.63 3.30
CA GLU A 40 -6.42 -11.00 4.41
C GLU A 40 -5.03 -10.41 4.26
N VAL A 41 -4.33 -10.26 5.39
CA VAL A 41 -2.92 -9.85 5.43
C VAL A 41 -2.09 -11.09 5.75
N ASN A 42 -1.44 -11.65 4.74
CA ASN A 42 -0.63 -12.85 4.89
C ASN A 42 0.48 -12.87 3.83
N ILE A 43 1.28 -13.91 3.83
CA ILE A 43 2.38 -14.07 2.87
C ILE A 43 1.86 -14.09 1.44
N GLU A 44 0.77 -14.80 1.20
CA GLU A 44 0.18 -14.90 -0.15
C GLU A 44 -0.28 -13.55 -0.67
N ALA A 45 -0.92 -12.75 0.19
CA ALA A 45 -1.34 -11.41 -0.18
C ALA A 45 -0.15 -10.52 -0.50
N MET A 46 0.94 -10.63 0.28
CA MET A 46 2.15 -9.88 0.00
C MET A 46 2.81 -10.32 -1.31
N GLU A 47 2.82 -11.61 -1.60
CA GLU A 47 3.34 -12.12 -2.87
C GLU A 47 2.56 -11.58 -4.05
N GLU A 48 1.23 -11.50 -3.96
CA GLU A 48 0.38 -10.87 -4.98
C GLU A 48 0.71 -9.39 -5.15
N HIS A 49 0.93 -8.69 -4.05
CA HIS A 49 1.31 -7.28 -4.09
C HIS A 49 2.67 -7.09 -4.76
N LEU A 50 3.65 -7.91 -4.40
CA LEU A 50 4.97 -7.88 -5.03
C LEU A 50 4.89 -8.19 -6.53
N ALA A 51 4.04 -9.13 -6.92
CA ALA A 51 3.84 -9.46 -8.33
C ALA A 51 3.26 -8.26 -9.09
N GLU A 52 2.31 -7.54 -8.50
CA GLU A 52 1.75 -6.33 -9.11
C GLU A 52 2.80 -5.23 -9.26
N ILE A 53 3.61 -5.02 -8.24
CA ILE A 53 4.72 -4.05 -8.30
C ILE A 53 5.70 -4.46 -9.39
N SER A 54 6.06 -5.73 -9.44
CA SER A 54 7.01 -6.27 -10.42
C SER A 54 6.57 -6.00 -11.86
N ARG A 55 5.29 -6.14 -12.14
CA ARG A 55 4.75 -5.86 -13.47
C ARG A 55 4.88 -4.40 -13.90
N ARG A 56 5.01 -3.49 -12.95
CA ARG A 56 5.10 -2.05 -13.20
C ARG A 56 6.52 -1.53 -13.21
N VAL A 57 7.48 -2.36 -12.86
CA VAL A 57 8.90 -1.99 -12.92
C VAL A 57 9.35 -2.03 -14.38
N SER A 58 10.10 -1.01 -14.79
CA SER A 58 10.61 -0.93 -16.15
C SER A 58 11.54 -2.10 -16.49
N VAL A 59 11.52 -2.54 -17.73
CA VAL A 59 12.39 -3.61 -18.20
C VAL A 59 13.85 -3.24 -17.95
N GLY A 60 14.61 -4.18 -17.36
CA GLY A 60 16.01 -3.95 -17.01
C GLY A 60 16.25 -3.17 -15.73
N ALA A 61 15.19 -2.67 -15.07
CA ALA A 61 15.31 -1.96 -13.81
C ALA A 61 15.08 -2.89 -12.63
N ILE A 62 15.57 -2.46 -11.46
CA ILE A 62 15.32 -3.13 -10.18
C ILE A 62 14.66 -2.12 -9.25
N ALA A 63 13.55 -2.54 -8.63
CA ALA A 63 12.88 -1.72 -7.63
C ALA A 63 13.47 -2.01 -6.26
N LEU A 64 13.87 -0.96 -5.57
CA LEU A 64 14.22 -1.06 -4.15
C LEU A 64 12.98 -0.71 -3.36
N LEU A 65 12.36 -1.69 -2.74
CA LEU A 65 11.12 -1.54 -2.02
C LEU A 65 11.39 -1.36 -0.53
N VAL A 66 11.13 -0.14 -0.05
CA VAL A 66 11.23 0.20 1.36
C VAL A 66 9.93 -0.18 2.04
N LEU A 67 10.01 -0.91 3.13
CA LEU A 67 8.83 -1.38 3.86
C LEU A 67 9.09 -1.41 5.35
N ASP A 68 8.03 -1.45 6.14
CA ASP A 68 8.16 -1.56 7.58
C ASP A 68 8.59 -2.99 7.98
N GLY A 69 9.00 -3.14 9.24
CA GLY A 69 9.56 -4.38 9.75
C GLY A 69 8.53 -5.40 10.23
N ALA A 70 7.38 -5.52 9.58
CA ALA A 70 6.43 -6.56 9.92
C ALA A 70 7.06 -7.95 9.75
N GLY A 71 6.82 -8.84 10.71
CA GLY A 71 7.52 -10.13 10.77
C GLY A 71 7.39 -11.00 9.53
N TRP A 72 6.23 -10.97 8.87
CA TRP A 72 6.01 -11.77 7.67
C TRP A 72 6.73 -11.21 6.43
N HIS A 73 7.16 -9.94 6.45
CA HIS A 73 7.96 -9.35 5.37
C HIS A 73 9.35 -9.99 5.26
N SER A 74 9.86 -10.51 6.35
CA SER A 74 11.17 -11.14 6.39
C SER A 74 11.10 -12.66 6.43
N SER A 75 9.92 -13.23 6.19
CA SER A 75 9.76 -14.69 6.16
C SER A 75 10.59 -15.30 5.04
N PRO A 76 11.34 -16.37 5.31
CA PRO A 76 12.07 -17.08 4.24
C PRO A 76 11.15 -17.76 3.23
N GLN A 77 9.87 -17.88 3.55
CA GLN A 77 8.87 -18.45 2.64
C GLN A 77 8.34 -17.42 1.63
N LEU A 78 8.60 -16.13 1.86
CA LEU A 78 8.13 -15.07 0.97
C LEU A 78 8.89 -15.13 -0.35
N LYS A 79 8.17 -15.29 -1.45
CA LYS A 79 8.75 -15.28 -2.79
C LYS A 79 8.80 -13.84 -3.30
N VAL A 80 10.01 -13.38 -3.59
CA VAL A 80 10.24 -12.02 -4.07
C VAL A 80 10.65 -12.08 -5.54
N PRO A 81 9.98 -11.33 -6.43
CA PRO A 81 10.39 -11.26 -7.83
C PRO A 81 11.84 -10.81 -8.00
N ASP A 82 12.49 -11.25 -9.07
CA ASP A 82 13.90 -10.97 -9.34
C ASP A 82 14.20 -9.48 -9.49
N ASN A 83 13.20 -8.69 -9.90
CA ASN A 83 13.36 -7.24 -10.10
C ASN A 83 12.99 -6.40 -8.89
N ILE A 84 12.83 -7.02 -7.73
CA ILE A 84 12.53 -6.31 -6.48
C ILE A 84 13.55 -6.71 -5.41
N VAL A 85 14.07 -5.71 -4.72
CA VAL A 85 14.89 -5.89 -3.53
C VAL A 85 14.16 -5.27 -2.36
N LEU A 86 13.94 -6.03 -1.30
CA LEU A 86 13.27 -5.55 -0.10
C LEU A 86 14.27 -4.85 0.84
N LEU A 87 13.89 -3.68 1.32
CA LEU A 87 14.67 -2.94 2.31
C LEU A 87 13.80 -2.64 3.52
N PRO A 88 13.85 -3.48 4.57
CA PRO A 88 13.08 -3.23 5.77
C PRO A 88 13.60 -1.99 6.52
N LEU A 89 12.67 -1.17 7.01
CA LEU A 89 13.00 -0.04 7.86
C LEU A 89 13.24 -0.49 9.30
N PRO A 90 13.99 0.30 10.08
CA PRO A 90 14.16 0.02 11.50
C PRO A 90 12.83 -0.09 12.24
N PRO A 91 12.74 -0.91 13.29
CA PRO A 91 11.54 -0.96 14.12
C PRO A 91 11.22 0.42 14.71
N TYR A 92 9.93 0.68 14.90
CA TYR A 92 9.43 1.93 15.50
C TYR A 92 9.82 3.21 14.76
N ALA A 93 10.03 3.13 13.45
CA ALA A 93 10.34 4.29 12.63
C ALA A 93 9.33 4.43 11.45
N PRO A 94 8.01 4.44 11.72
CA PRO A 94 7.01 4.55 10.65
C PRO A 94 7.09 5.87 9.89
N GLU A 95 7.58 6.92 10.52
CA GLU A 95 7.76 8.23 9.90
C GLU A 95 8.78 8.21 8.76
N LEU A 96 9.62 7.20 8.69
CA LEU A 96 10.56 7.02 7.59
C LEU A 96 9.90 6.44 6.35
N ASN A 97 8.70 5.89 6.48
CA ASN A 97 7.99 5.32 5.35
C ASN A 97 6.96 6.33 4.81
N PRO A 98 7.25 6.98 3.67
CA PRO A 98 6.38 8.03 3.16
C PRO A 98 4.99 7.53 2.74
N VAL A 99 4.78 6.23 2.59
CA VAL A 99 3.47 5.70 2.24
C VAL A 99 2.42 5.98 3.33
N GLU A 100 2.84 6.20 4.57
CA GLU A 100 1.92 6.57 5.64
C GLU A 100 1.18 7.87 5.34
N ASN A 101 1.86 8.82 4.70
CA ASN A 101 1.23 10.07 4.27
C ASN A 101 0.18 9.83 3.19
N VAL A 102 0.41 8.83 2.34
CA VAL A 102 -0.56 8.45 1.31
C VAL A 102 -1.83 7.92 1.97
N TRP A 103 -1.70 7.06 2.97
CA TRP A 103 -2.86 6.52 3.68
C TRP A 103 -3.65 7.62 4.39
N GLU A 104 -2.99 8.54 5.04
CA GLU A 104 -3.63 9.67 5.68
C GLU A 104 -4.39 10.54 4.68
N PHE A 105 -3.76 10.83 3.54
CA PHE A 105 -4.39 11.62 2.48
C PHE A 105 -5.65 10.94 1.95
N LEU A 106 -5.58 9.64 1.66
CA LEU A 106 -6.73 8.90 1.16
C LEU A 106 -7.88 8.88 2.17
N ARG A 107 -7.56 8.64 3.45
CA ARG A 107 -8.58 8.65 4.50
C ARG A 107 -9.23 10.01 4.64
N ALA A 108 -8.44 11.07 4.66
CA ALA A 108 -8.95 12.42 4.89
C ALA A 108 -9.81 12.94 3.74
N ASN A 109 -9.45 12.60 2.51
CA ASN A 109 -10.05 13.23 1.34
C ASN A 109 -11.10 12.37 0.63
N PHE A 110 -11.01 11.05 0.72
CA PHE A 110 -11.87 10.18 -0.08
C PHE A 110 -12.60 9.11 0.73
N LEU A 111 -12.11 8.76 1.91
CA LEU A 111 -12.62 7.60 2.65
C LEU A 111 -13.18 7.96 4.03
N SER A 112 -13.03 9.19 4.49
CA SER A 112 -13.52 9.58 5.81
C SER A 112 -15.03 9.82 5.82
N HIS A 113 -15.62 9.61 6.97
CA HIS A 113 -17.04 9.93 7.24
C HIS A 113 -18.04 9.22 6.33
N ARG A 114 -17.65 8.10 5.74
CA ARG A 114 -18.54 7.33 4.89
C ARG A 114 -18.89 6.00 5.54
N VAL A 115 -20.14 5.61 5.33
CA VAL A 115 -20.65 4.31 5.70
C VAL A 115 -20.93 3.56 4.39
N TRP A 116 -20.46 2.33 4.30
CA TRP A 116 -20.69 1.51 3.13
C TRP A 116 -21.59 0.33 3.49
N ASP A 117 -22.59 0.11 2.65
CA ASP A 117 -23.60 -0.91 2.90
C ASP A 117 -23.15 -2.32 2.53
N THR A 118 -22.18 -2.41 1.60
CA THR A 118 -21.73 -3.71 1.09
C THR A 118 -20.21 -3.77 1.03
N TYR A 119 -19.69 -4.98 0.98
CA TYR A 119 -18.27 -5.22 0.78
C TYR A 119 -17.81 -4.66 -0.57
N GLU A 120 -18.60 -4.87 -1.61
CA GLU A 120 -18.32 -4.34 -2.94
C GLU A 120 -18.23 -2.81 -2.94
N ALA A 121 -19.07 -2.14 -2.17
CA ALA A 121 -18.99 -0.69 -2.04
C ALA A 121 -17.68 -0.24 -1.39
N ILE A 122 -17.16 -1.01 -0.42
CA ILE A 122 -15.87 -0.73 0.19
C ILE A 122 -14.75 -0.91 -0.84
N LEU A 123 -14.78 -1.98 -1.62
CA LEU A 123 -13.78 -2.22 -2.67
C LEU A 123 -13.80 -1.10 -3.69
N ASP A 124 -14.97 -0.70 -4.15
CA ASP A 124 -15.13 0.38 -5.12
C ASP A 124 -14.61 1.71 -4.57
N ALA A 125 -14.92 2.01 -3.31
CA ALA A 125 -14.46 3.24 -2.67
C ALA A 125 -12.93 3.29 -2.59
N CYS A 126 -12.30 2.19 -2.20
CA CYS A 126 -10.84 2.10 -2.13
C CYS A 126 -10.20 2.20 -3.51
N GLN A 127 -10.74 1.51 -4.48
CA GLN A 127 -10.26 1.55 -5.86
C GLN A 127 -10.37 2.96 -6.44
N ASN A 128 -11.51 3.60 -6.27
CA ASN A 128 -11.72 4.95 -6.77
C ASN A 128 -10.80 5.95 -6.09
N ALA A 129 -10.61 5.84 -4.78
CA ALA A 129 -9.71 6.70 -4.03
C ALA A 129 -8.26 6.58 -4.53
N TRP A 130 -7.80 5.36 -4.69
CA TRP A 130 -6.45 5.11 -5.21
C TRP A 130 -6.28 5.66 -6.63
N ASN A 131 -7.24 5.39 -7.51
CA ASN A 131 -7.18 5.85 -8.89
C ASN A 131 -7.19 7.37 -8.99
N LYS A 132 -7.96 8.04 -8.14
CA LYS A 132 -7.96 9.50 -8.08
C LYS A 132 -6.60 10.05 -7.66
N LEU A 133 -5.97 9.41 -6.69
CA LEU A 133 -4.62 9.79 -6.29
C LEU A 133 -3.62 9.59 -7.43
N MET A 134 -3.74 8.49 -8.16
CA MET A 134 -2.85 8.21 -9.29
C MET A 134 -2.98 9.25 -10.42
N GLU A 135 -4.09 9.96 -10.46
CA GLU A 135 -4.29 11.08 -11.39
C GLU A 135 -3.67 12.39 -10.89
N MET A 136 -3.07 12.38 -9.72
CA MET A 136 -2.49 13.57 -9.07
C MET A 136 -0.98 13.40 -8.85
N PRO A 137 -0.16 13.36 -9.90
CA PRO A 137 1.26 13.08 -9.73
C PRO A 137 2.00 14.11 -8.87
N GLU A 138 1.59 15.36 -8.91
CA GLU A 138 2.17 16.40 -8.05
C GLU A 138 1.87 16.17 -6.58
N ARG A 139 0.67 15.68 -6.28
CA ARG A 139 0.28 15.34 -4.90
C ARG A 139 1.06 14.13 -4.41
N ILE A 140 1.20 13.12 -5.24
CA ILE A 140 2.01 11.94 -4.90
C ILE A 140 3.44 12.39 -4.58
N ALA A 141 4.02 13.22 -5.40
CA ALA A 141 5.37 13.75 -5.17
C ALA A 141 5.45 14.50 -3.84
N SER A 142 4.48 15.37 -3.57
CA SER A 142 4.44 16.15 -2.33
C SER A 142 4.34 15.26 -1.08
N LEU A 143 3.55 14.18 -1.16
CA LEU A 143 3.33 13.28 -0.02
C LEU A 143 4.52 12.35 0.25
N THR A 144 5.27 11.99 -0.78
CA THR A 144 6.16 10.83 -0.69
C THR A 144 7.64 11.12 -0.90
N ARG A 145 8.01 12.27 -1.49
CA ARG A 145 9.43 12.56 -1.68
C ARG A 145 10.12 12.86 -0.36
N ARG A 146 11.28 12.22 -0.18
CA ARG A 146 12.14 12.42 0.98
C ARG A 146 13.59 12.51 0.50
N PRO A 147 14.42 13.39 1.11
CA PRO A 147 15.82 13.54 0.69
C PRO A 147 16.61 12.22 0.75
N TRP A 148 16.37 11.41 1.79
CA TRP A 148 17.11 10.16 1.98
C TRP A 148 16.70 9.08 0.98
N ALA A 149 15.53 9.21 0.35
CA ALA A 149 15.01 8.22 -0.59
C ALA A 149 15.30 8.59 -2.04
N ARG A 150 16.15 9.56 -2.29
CA ARG A 150 16.54 9.94 -3.66
C ARG A 150 17.56 8.94 -4.19
N PRO A 151 17.42 8.53 -5.46
CA PRO A 151 18.48 7.75 -6.07
C PRO A 151 19.76 8.54 -6.13
N VAL A 152 20.86 7.87 -5.88
CA VAL A 152 22.17 8.46 -6.05
C VAL A 152 22.44 8.43 -7.55
N THR A 153 22.31 9.59 -8.18
CA THR A 153 22.78 9.74 -9.56
C THR A 153 24.26 9.95 -9.49
N GLY A 154 24.98 8.92 -9.86
CA GLY A 154 26.42 8.98 -9.96
C GLY A 154 26.87 9.85 -11.13
#